data_4e9e81dd226a3d89f6e6eb5bd04d88b4
#
_entry.id   4e9e81dd226a3d89f6e6eb5bd04d88b4
#
_cell.length_a   1.000
_cell.length_b   1.000
_cell.length_c   1.000
_cell.angle_alpha   90.00
_cell.angle_beta   90.00
_cell.angle_gamma   90.00
#
_symmetry.space_group_name_H-M   'P 1'
#
loop_
_entity.id
_entity.type
_entity.pdbx_description
1 polymer ?
#
loop_
_entity_poly.entity_id
_entity_poly.type
_entity_poly.pdbx_seq_one_letter_code
_entity_poly.pdbx_strand_id
1 'polypeptide(L)'
;MATTDFYPWEDEYSGQAGVLPELCEKQAIQGFARTFQLAVYLLLTVLGTVGNGLVLLTHIRYRQAHSVTDVCLLHLALSDLLLLLTLSFADLLQIWPPGAASCKALQGIYTLNFYGGFLFLTCISVDRYAAVVRVPAAWRLHPGARRQGWLVAGLAWLLAALLALPQFIYGQAQQHQDLHLCRVVFPRVVSRAARGAHNLVQVVLGFAVPFLVMASCYAAVARTLLAARSAQPRRTLRVLLALVLVFVALQLPHSLMVLLNAAELLASWEMSCAQSRLKDLALVVTGGLADLRCCLNPVLYAFLGQRFRRELWLLFSGAGCVGSLEPRCSGCPSPRRRTSLSSCLDVE
;
A
#
# COMPACT_ATOMS: atom_id res chain seq x y z
N MET A 1 2.71 -3.00 12.72
CA MET A 1 4.09 -2.45 12.65
C MET A 1 4.14 -0.94 12.40
N ALA A 2 3.03 -0.27 12.14
CA ALA A 2 2.91 1.19 12.29
C ALA A 2 3.15 1.67 13.74
N THR A 3 3.65 0.80 14.58
CA THR A 3 3.84 0.96 16.02
C THR A 3 5.23 1.40 16.41
N THR A 4 6.02 1.90 15.45
CA THR A 4 7.36 2.42 15.78
C THR A 4 7.32 3.59 16.74
N ASP A 5 6.18 4.27 16.83
CA ASP A 5 5.99 5.42 17.70
C ASP A 5 5.08 5.14 18.90
N PHE A 6 4.61 3.89 19.04
CA PHE A 6 3.63 3.54 20.07
C PHE A 6 4.21 3.42 21.48
N TYR A 7 5.55 3.40 21.63
CA TYR A 7 6.23 3.34 22.92
C TYR A 7 7.13 4.56 23.14
N PRO A 8 6.59 5.77 23.40
CA PRO A 8 7.39 6.98 23.57
C PRO A 8 7.99 7.18 24.96
N TRP A 9 7.86 6.26 25.91
CA TRP A 9 8.01 6.56 27.31
C TRP A 9 9.18 5.85 28.05
N GLU A 10 10.16 5.39 27.33
CA GLU A 10 11.51 5.24 27.89
C GLU A 10 12.38 6.45 27.55
N ASP A 11 11.90 7.65 27.82
CA ASP A 11 12.78 8.77 28.03
C ASP A 11 13.45 8.54 29.39
N GLU A 12 14.68 8.06 29.34
CA GLU A 12 15.61 7.92 30.42
C GLU A 12 15.65 9.24 31.21
N TYR A 13 15.00 9.24 32.35
CA TYR A 13 15.08 10.30 33.33
C TYR A 13 16.47 10.26 33.96
N SER A 14 17.42 11.02 33.39
CA SER A 14 18.70 11.30 34.04
C SER A 14 18.48 12.29 35.19
N GLY A 15 18.35 11.73 36.39
CA GLY A 15 18.70 12.31 37.66
C GLY A 15 18.45 13.77 37.91
N GLN A 16 17.28 14.11 38.46
CA GLN A 16 17.19 15.06 39.58
C GLN A 16 16.16 14.49 40.58
N ALA A 17 16.58 14.31 41.83
CA ALA A 17 15.73 13.87 42.91
C ALA A 17 14.67 14.93 43.21
N GLY A 18 13.49 14.75 42.69
CA GLY A 18 12.34 15.61 42.95
C GLY A 18 11.13 15.09 42.23
N VAL A 19 10.23 14.38 42.96
CA VAL A 19 8.92 13.90 42.53
C VAL A 19 8.99 12.99 41.28
N LEU A 20 8.98 11.68 41.48
CA LEU A 20 8.81 10.69 40.42
C LEU A 20 7.53 11.05 39.65
N PRO A 21 7.61 11.44 38.35
CA PRO A 21 6.39 11.62 37.56
C PRO A 21 5.65 10.28 37.57
N GLU A 22 4.34 10.32 37.86
CA GLU A 22 3.49 9.12 37.78
C GLU A 22 3.71 8.47 36.40
N LEU A 23 4.36 7.32 36.38
CA LEU A 23 4.53 6.52 35.17
C LEU A 23 3.15 6.23 34.62
N CYS A 24 2.87 6.76 33.44
CA CYS A 24 1.58 6.60 32.80
C CYS A 24 1.37 5.10 32.45
N GLU A 25 0.49 4.42 33.17
CA GLU A 25 0.18 3.03 32.94
C GLU A 25 -0.52 2.84 31.59
N LYS A 26 0.08 2.10 30.66
CA LYS A 26 -0.41 1.86 29.29
C LYS A 26 -0.65 0.38 28.98
N GLN A 27 -0.61 -0.52 29.97
CA GLN A 27 -0.74 -1.96 29.77
C GLN A 27 -2.03 -2.35 29.07
N ALA A 28 -3.16 -1.73 29.42
CA ALA A 28 -4.45 -2.00 28.79
C ALA A 28 -4.45 -1.66 27.28
N ILE A 29 -3.79 -0.55 26.91
CA ILE A 29 -3.68 -0.14 25.51
C ILE A 29 -2.75 -1.09 24.74
N GLN A 30 -1.68 -1.54 25.36
CA GLN A 30 -0.76 -2.51 24.77
C GLN A 30 -1.44 -3.87 24.51
N GLY A 31 -2.24 -4.35 25.48
CA GLY A 31 -3.04 -5.55 25.30
C GLY A 31 -4.06 -5.43 24.18
N PHE A 32 -4.78 -4.30 24.12
CA PHE A 32 -5.70 -3.99 23.01
C PHE A 32 -4.96 -3.93 21.67
N ALA A 33 -3.85 -3.18 21.60
CA ALA A 33 -3.07 -3.01 20.37
C ALA A 33 -2.64 -4.36 19.80
N ARG A 34 -2.13 -5.25 20.65
CA ARG A 34 -1.68 -6.60 20.25
C ARG A 34 -2.82 -7.41 19.62
N THR A 35 -3.96 -7.48 20.31
CA THR A 35 -5.12 -8.23 19.81
C THR A 35 -5.71 -7.63 18.54
N PHE A 36 -5.85 -6.30 18.50
CA PHE A 36 -6.36 -5.57 17.35
C PHE A 36 -5.46 -5.74 16.13
N GLN A 37 -4.15 -5.55 16.29
CA GLN A 37 -3.19 -5.70 15.20
C GLN A 37 -3.15 -7.13 14.66
N LEU A 38 -3.14 -8.13 15.53
CA LEU A 38 -3.19 -9.54 15.11
C LEU A 38 -4.43 -9.80 14.25
N ALA A 39 -5.62 -9.37 14.71
CA ALA A 39 -6.86 -9.55 13.97
C ALA A 39 -6.83 -8.84 12.61
N VAL A 40 -6.36 -7.59 12.57
CA VAL A 40 -6.22 -6.81 11.33
C VAL A 40 -5.22 -7.48 10.39
N TYR A 41 -4.05 -7.88 10.85
CA TYR A 41 -3.02 -8.47 10.00
C TYR A 41 -3.42 -9.83 9.44
N LEU A 42 -4.11 -10.67 10.20
CA LEU A 42 -4.69 -11.92 9.70
C LEU A 42 -5.70 -11.65 8.58
N LEU A 43 -6.61 -10.68 8.79
CA LEU A 43 -7.58 -10.28 7.78
C LEU A 43 -6.89 -9.75 6.51
N LEU A 44 -5.92 -8.86 6.67
CA LEU A 44 -5.14 -8.31 5.57
C LEU A 44 -4.38 -9.38 4.80
N THR A 45 -3.75 -10.31 5.52
CA THR A 45 -2.98 -11.41 4.90
C THR A 45 -3.89 -12.27 4.02
N VAL A 46 -5.06 -12.67 4.51
CA VAL A 46 -5.97 -13.52 3.73
C VAL A 46 -6.53 -12.75 2.52
N LEU A 47 -7.18 -11.60 2.76
CA LEU A 47 -7.84 -10.85 1.70
C LEU A 47 -6.84 -10.23 0.71
N GLY A 48 -5.74 -9.68 1.23
CA GLY A 48 -4.74 -9.03 0.42
C GLY A 48 -3.94 -10.01 -0.44
N THR A 49 -3.56 -11.17 0.10
CA THR A 49 -2.82 -12.19 -0.66
C THR A 49 -3.67 -12.75 -1.80
N VAL A 50 -4.94 -13.07 -1.53
CA VAL A 50 -5.86 -13.53 -2.57
C VAL A 50 -6.05 -12.44 -3.64
N GLY A 51 -6.36 -11.22 -3.23
CA GLY A 51 -6.63 -10.12 -4.15
C GLY A 51 -5.43 -9.75 -5.02
N ASN A 52 -4.28 -9.47 -4.41
CA ASN A 52 -3.06 -9.07 -5.13
C ASN A 52 -2.46 -10.25 -5.91
N GLY A 53 -2.60 -11.49 -5.40
CA GLY A 53 -2.25 -12.70 -6.14
C GLY A 53 -3.04 -12.87 -7.42
N LEU A 54 -4.36 -12.60 -7.40
CA LEU A 54 -5.20 -12.60 -8.60
C LEU A 54 -4.79 -11.51 -9.59
N VAL A 55 -4.45 -10.31 -9.11
CA VAL A 55 -3.93 -9.22 -9.98
C VAL A 55 -2.63 -9.67 -10.66
N LEU A 56 -1.70 -10.25 -9.90
CA LEU A 56 -0.43 -10.74 -10.44
C LEU A 56 -0.66 -11.86 -11.47
N LEU A 57 -1.51 -12.83 -11.14
CA LEU A 57 -1.82 -13.98 -12.01
C LEU A 57 -2.48 -13.55 -13.33
N THR A 58 -3.45 -12.64 -13.28
CA THR A 58 -4.09 -12.10 -14.49
C THR A 58 -3.10 -11.30 -15.33
N HIS A 59 -2.20 -10.56 -14.68
CA HIS A 59 -1.18 -9.81 -15.38
C HIS A 59 -0.19 -10.74 -16.12
N ILE A 60 0.31 -11.78 -15.47
CA ILE A 60 1.23 -12.75 -16.08
C ILE A 60 0.55 -13.54 -17.20
N ARG A 61 -0.71 -13.94 -17.02
CA ARG A 61 -1.40 -14.85 -17.95
C ARG A 61 -1.96 -14.14 -19.18
N TYR A 62 -2.50 -12.93 -19.01
CA TYR A 62 -3.30 -12.25 -20.04
C TYR A 62 -2.78 -10.86 -20.43
N ARG A 63 -2.02 -10.19 -19.55
CA ARG A 63 -1.48 -8.86 -19.81
C ARG A 63 -0.01 -8.93 -20.15
N GLN A 64 0.30 -8.64 -21.40
CA GLN A 64 1.64 -8.14 -21.69
C GLN A 64 1.62 -6.66 -21.26
N ALA A 65 2.51 -6.24 -20.36
CA ALA A 65 2.60 -4.86 -19.89
C ALA A 65 2.84 -3.88 -21.06
N HIS A 66 1.78 -3.26 -21.56
CA HIS A 66 1.85 -2.37 -22.72
C HIS A 66 1.83 -0.89 -22.36
N SER A 67 1.40 -0.55 -21.13
CA SER A 67 1.29 0.84 -20.66
C SER A 67 2.05 1.06 -19.36
N VAL A 68 2.35 2.33 -19.04
CA VAL A 68 2.92 2.73 -17.77
C VAL A 68 2.02 2.29 -16.61
N THR A 69 0.72 2.48 -16.74
CA THR A 69 -0.27 2.02 -15.75
C THR A 69 -0.18 0.52 -15.49
N ASP A 70 -0.09 -0.33 -16.54
CA ASP A 70 -0.03 -1.80 -16.35
C ASP A 70 1.22 -2.21 -15.56
N VAL A 71 2.37 -1.58 -15.84
CA VAL A 71 3.61 -1.81 -15.10
C VAL A 71 3.48 -1.35 -13.64
N CYS A 72 2.95 -0.15 -13.41
CA CYS A 72 2.78 0.37 -12.05
C CYS A 72 1.79 -0.48 -11.23
N LEU A 73 0.71 -0.99 -11.83
CA LEU A 73 -0.24 -1.90 -11.18
C LEU A 73 0.41 -3.22 -10.78
N LEU A 74 1.28 -3.77 -11.64
CA LEU A 74 2.05 -4.98 -11.34
C LEU A 74 2.95 -4.77 -10.13
N HIS A 75 3.71 -3.67 -10.12
CA HIS A 75 4.63 -3.36 -9.02
C HIS A 75 3.91 -2.99 -7.73
N LEU A 76 2.74 -2.38 -7.81
CA LEU A 76 1.89 -2.10 -6.66
C LEU A 76 1.40 -3.42 -6.02
N ALA A 77 0.89 -4.36 -6.83
CA ALA A 77 0.47 -5.67 -6.32
C ALA A 77 1.64 -6.47 -5.73
N LEU A 78 2.83 -6.39 -6.35
CA LEU A 78 4.04 -7.02 -5.84
C LEU A 78 4.48 -6.40 -4.51
N SER A 79 4.43 -5.09 -4.39
CA SER A 79 4.72 -4.36 -3.15
C SER A 79 3.76 -4.75 -2.03
N ASP A 80 2.46 -4.84 -2.33
CA ASP A 80 1.44 -5.25 -1.36
C ASP A 80 1.63 -6.70 -0.91
N LEU A 81 1.95 -7.63 -1.82
CA LEU A 81 2.26 -9.02 -1.48
C LEU A 81 3.50 -9.13 -0.59
N LEU A 82 4.54 -8.33 -0.87
CA LEU A 82 5.75 -8.30 -0.06
C LEU A 82 5.43 -7.81 1.38
N LEU A 83 4.59 -6.79 1.53
CA LEU A 83 4.11 -6.34 2.82
C LEU A 83 3.33 -7.44 3.56
N LEU A 84 2.38 -8.08 2.89
CA LEU A 84 1.53 -9.11 3.49
C LEU A 84 2.34 -10.32 3.99
N LEU A 85 3.33 -10.75 3.23
CA LEU A 85 4.29 -11.75 3.66
C LEU A 85 5.05 -11.29 4.91
N THR A 86 5.48 -10.03 4.92
CA THR A 86 6.23 -9.45 6.04
C THR A 86 5.37 -9.38 7.31
N LEU A 87 4.09 -9.00 7.20
CA LEU A 87 3.15 -8.97 8.32
C LEU A 87 2.90 -10.38 8.88
N SER A 88 2.73 -11.38 8.00
CA SER A 88 2.55 -12.78 8.41
C SER A 88 3.76 -13.32 9.17
N PHE A 89 4.96 -12.99 8.72
CA PHE A 89 6.20 -13.35 9.42
C PHE A 89 6.36 -12.58 10.74
N ALA A 90 5.92 -11.34 10.82
CA ALA A 90 5.99 -10.54 12.04
C ALA A 90 5.16 -11.15 13.17
N ASP A 91 3.97 -11.67 12.87
CA ASP A 91 3.13 -12.36 13.84
C ASP A 91 3.73 -13.70 14.26
N LEU A 92 4.31 -14.45 13.33
CA LEU A 92 5.03 -15.69 13.62
C LEU A 92 6.29 -15.44 14.46
N LEU A 93 7.00 -14.33 14.22
CA LEU A 93 8.22 -13.94 14.95
C LEU A 93 7.94 -13.38 16.36
N GLN A 94 6.70 -13.08 16.73
CA GLN A 94 6.36 -12.84 18.14
C GLN A 94 6.56 -14.10 19.00
N ILE A 95 6.52 -15.28 18.37
CA ILE A 95 6.78 -16.58 18.99
C ILE A 95 8.30 -16.86 19.04
N TRP A 96 9.09 -16.27 18.14
CA TRP A 96 10.54 -16.45 18.03
C TRP A 96 11.24 -15.09 18.12
N PRO A 97 12.25 -14.90 19.00
CA PRO A 97 12.88 -13.60 19.19
C PRO A 97 13.51 -13.11 17.88
N PRO A 98 13.02 -12.01 17.30
CA PRO A 98 13.62 -11.46 16.08
C PRO A 98 15.01 -10.92 16.40
N GLY A 99 16.02 -11.34 15.66
CA GLY A 99 17.34 -10.70 15.69
C GLY A 99 17.26 -9.27 15.11
N ALA A 100 18.29 -8.47 15.37
CA ALA A 100 18.37 -7.09 14.87
C ALA A 100 18.21 -7.00 13.33
N ALA A 101 18.70 -7.97 12.58
CA ALA A 101 18.60 -8.01 11.12
C ALA A 101 17.15 -8.20 10.64
N SER A 102 16.38 -9.11 11.27
CA SER A 102 14.97 -9.33 10.92
C SER A 102 14.11 -8.12 11.26
N CYS A 103 14.35 -7.45 12.40
CA CYS A 103 13.67 -6.22 12.75
C CYS A 103 13.92 -5.10 11.71
N LYS A 104 15.18 -4.88 11.31
CA LYS A 104 15.52 -3.92 10.25
C LYS A 104 14.80 -4.22 8.94
N ALA A 105 14.80 -5.49 8.53
CA ALA A 105 14.13 -5.92 7.31
C ALA A 105 12.62 -5.69 7.38
N LEU A 106 11.97 -6.08 8.48
CA LEU A 106 10.53 -5.91 8.68
C LEU A 106 10.11 -4.43 8.62
N GLN A 107 10.79 -3.58 9.38
CA GLN A 107 10.53 -2.14 9.40
C GLN A 107 10.81 -1.48 8.06
N GLY A 108 11.92 -1.84 7.44
CA GLY A 108 12.32 -1.30 6.14
C GLY A 108 11.33 -1.69 5.03
N ILE A 109 10.91 -2.97 4.96
CA ILE A 109 9.96 -3.46 3.96
C ILE A 109 8.57 -2.82 4.17
N TYR A 110 8.11 -2.70 5.42
CA TYR A 110 6.86 -2.00 5.72
C TYR A 110 6.88 -0.56 5.18
N THR A 111 7.94 0.18 5.48
CA THR A 111 8.07 1.57 5.03
C THR A 111 8.30 1.69 3.53
N LEU A 112 9.02 0.74 2.94
CA LEU A 112 9.19 0.62 1.49
C LEU A 112 7.84 0.45 0.77
N ASN A 113 6.96 -0.41 1.30
CA ASN A 113 5.59 -0.55 0.78
C ASN A 113 4.78 0.73 0.97
N PHE A 114 4.89 1.39 2.13
CA PHE A 114 4.20 2.64 2.40
C PHE A 114 4.52 3.69 1.32
N TYR A 115 5.79 4.02 1.11
CA TYR A 115 6.19 5.00 0.09
C TYR A 115 5.95 4.50 -1.33
N GLY A 116 6.30 3.24 -1.61
CA GLY A 116 6.12 2.63 -2.93
C GLY A 116 4.66 2.62 -3.37
N GLY A 117 3.74 2.24 -2.47
CA GLY A 117 2.31 2.25 -2.75
C GLY A 117 1.79 3.63 -3.18
N PHE A 118 2.16 4.69 -2.45
CA PHE A 118 1.77 6.06 -2.81
C PHE A 118 2.41 6.54 -4.10
N LEU A 119 3.69 6.24 -4.34
CA LEU A 119 4.38 6.60 -5.57
C LEU A 119 3.76 5.90 -6.79
N PHE A 120 3.47 4.59 -6.70
CA PHE A 120 2.81 3.88 -7.80
C PHE A 120 1.41 4.42 -8.09
N LEU A 121 0.60 4.70 -7.07
CA LEU A 121 -0.72 5.31 -7.25
C LEU A 121 -0.62 6.70 -7.87
N THR A 122 0.38 7.48 -7.50
CA THR A 122 0.66 8.79 -8.11
C THR A 122 1.04 8.65 -9.58
N CYS A 123 1.95 7.72 -9.91
CA CYS A 123 2.34 7.45 -11.30
C CYS A 123 1.14 7.01 -12.16
N ILE A 124 0.27 6.14 -11.63
CA ILE A 124 -0.98 5.74 -12.29
C ILE A 124 -1.88 6.95 -12.54
N SER A 125 -2.02 7.84 -11.55
CA SER A 125 -2.85 9.05 -11.66
C SER A 125 -2.34 10.02 -12.73
N VAL A 126 -1.03 10.23 -12.79
CA VAL A 126 -0.36 11.06 -13.80
C VAL A 126 -0.50 10.43 -15.19
N ASP A 127 -0.32 9.12 -15.33
CA ASP A 127 -0.53 8.41 -16.60
C ASP A 127 -1.98 8.53 -17.09
N ARG A 128 -2.95 8.40 -16.19
CA ARG A 128 -4.38 8.60 -16.52
C ARG A 128 -4.69 10.04 -16.91
N TYR A 129 -4.12 11.03 -16.21
CA TYR A 129 -4.23 12.43 -16.58
C TYR A 129 -3.65 12.69 -17.97
N ALA A 130 -2.43 12.26 -18.22
CA ALA A 130 -1.81 12.40 -19.54
C ALA A 130 -2.66 11.76 -20.64
N ALA A 131 -3.17 10.57 -20.37
CA ALA A 131 -4.00 9.80 -21.30
C ALA A 131 -5.34 10.46 -21.66
N VAL A 132 -5.96 11.19 -20.73
CA VAL A 132 -7.30 11.79 -20.93
C VAL A 132 -7.19 13.25 -21.37
N VAL A 133 -6.24 14.02 -20.82
CA VAL A 133 -6.21 15.48 -20.94
C VAL A 133 -5.19 15.94 -21.96
N ARG A 134 -4.03 15.27 -22.08
CA ARG A 134 -2.89 15.81 -22.82
C ARG A 134 -2.54 15.11 -24.12
N VAL A 135 -2.78 13.81 -24.24
CA VAL A 135 -2.17 13.01 -25.30
C VAL A 135 -3.20 12.45 -26.28
N PRO A 136 -3.09 12.71 -27.60
CA PRO A 136 -3.86 12.04 -28.63
C PRO A 136 -3.69 10.50 -28.54
N ALA A 137 -4.74 9.75 -28.89
CA ALA A 137 -4.78 8.28 -28.78
C ALA A 137 -3.60 7.56 -29.46
N ALA A 138 -3.03 8.17 -30.52
CA ALA A 138 -1.89 7.63 -31.27
C ALA A 138 -0.59 7.49 -30.44
N TRP A 139 -0.39 8.34 -29.42
CA TRP A 139 0.81 8.30 -28.57
C TRP A 139 0.76 7.20 -27.51
N ARG A 140 -0.42 6.64 -27.21
CA ARG A 140 -0.60 5.58 -26.20
C ARG A 140 -0.04 4.24 -26.63
N LEU A 141 0.06 3.99 -27.92
CA LEU A 141 0.54 2.75 -28.53
C LEU A 141 2.01 2.84 -28.97
N HIS A 142 2.74 3.88 -28.53
CA HIS A 142 4.13 4.04 -28.90
C HIS A 142 4.98 2.86 -28.33
N PRO A 143 5.87 2.24 -29.14
CA PRO A 143 6.69 1.10 -28.70
C PRO A 143 7.54 1.37 -27.45
N GLY A 144 7.78 2.65 -27.13
CA GLY A 144 8.51 3.10 -25.93
C GLY A 144 7.70 3.10 -24.62
N ALA A 145 6.36 3.01 -24.64
CA ALA A 145 5.52 3.13 -23.43
C ALA A 145 5.85 2.07 -22.39
N ARG A 146 6.12 0.83 -22.81
CA ARG A 146 6.55 -0.26 -21.93
C ARG A 146 7.88 0.06 -21.24
N ARG A 147 8.90 0.50 -21.99
CA ARG A 147 10.21 0.89 -21.44
C ARG A 147 10.08 2.03 -20.46
N GLN A 148 9.26 3.04 -20.80
CA GLN A 148 8.96 4.16 -19.90
C GLN A 148 8.32 3.67 -18.59
N GLY A 149 7.39 2.73 -18.65
CA GLY A 149 6.76 2.14 -17.47
C GLY A 149 7.77 1.49 -16.53
N TRP A 150 8.70 0.69 -17.06
CA TRP A 150 9.76 0.07 -16.26
C TRP A 150 10.75 1.08 -15.66
N LEU A 151 11.08 2.16 -16.39
CA LEU A 151 11.91 3.24 -15.86
C LEU A 151 11.21 3.98 -14.72
N VAL A 152 9.92 4.31 -14.89
CA VAL A 152 9.11 4.96 -13.85
C VAL A 152 9.01 4.06 -12.61
N ALA A 153 8.77 2.76 -12.80
CA ALA A 153 8.71 1.81 -11.68
C ALA A 153 10.06 1.69 -10.98
N GLY A 154 11.16 1.63 -11.71
CA GLY A 154 12.52 1.60 -11.12
C GLY A 154 12.83 2.86 -10.30
N LEU A 155 12.47 4.04 -10.82
CA LEU A 155 12.63 5.30 -10.10
C LEU A 155 11.74 5.36 -8.84
N ALA A 156 10.50 4.86 -8.91
CA ALA A 156 9.62 4.77 -7.76
C ALA A 156 10.18 3.85 -6.67
N TRP A 157 10.71 2.69 -7.02
CA TRP A 157 11.38 1.79 -6.08
C TRP A 157 12.62 2.42 -5.46
N LEU A 158 13.46 3.09 -6.26
CA LEU A 158 14.65 3.77 -5.77
C LEU A 158 14.29 4.86 -4.77
N LEU A 159 13.31 5.72 -5.10
CA LEU A 159 12.85 6.78 -4.20
C LEU A 159 12.24 6.21 -2.92
N ALA A 160 11.40 5.19 -3.02
CA ALA A 160 10.82 4.51 -1.85
C ALA A 160 11.92 3.90 -0.97
N ALA A 161 12.96 3.28 -1.54
CA ALA A 161 14.08 2.72 -0.81
C ALA A 161 14.90 3.80 -0.08
N LEU A 162 15.16 4.93 -0.74
CA LEU A 162 15.86 6.06 -0.11
C LEU A 162 15.07 6.62 1.08
N LEU A 163 13.76 6.76 0.94
CA LEU A 163 12.89 7.25 2.03
C LEU A 163 12.74 6.21 3.16
N ALA A 164 12.91 4.93 2.88
CA ALA A 164 12.87 3.84 3.85
C ALA A 164 14.23 3.58 4.54
N LEU A 165 15.33 4.23 4.10
CA LEU A 165 16.66 4.03 4.68
C LEU A 165 16.72 4.17 6.20
N PRO A 166 16.07 5.17 6.84
CA PRO A 166 16.12 5.31 8.29
C PRO A 166 15.65 4.05 9.02
N GLN A 167 14.62 3.35 8.53
CA GLN A 167 14.11 2.13 9.13
C GLN A 167 15.07 0.95 8.97
N PHE A 168 15.71 0.84 7.80
CA PHE A 168 16.73 -0.18 7.57
C PHE A 168 17.99 0.03 8.43
N ILE A 169 18.34 1.27 8.72
CA ILE A 169 19.54 1.60 9.50
C ILE A 169 19.25 1.52 10.99
N TYR A 170 18.21 2.19 11.46
CA TYR A 170 17.91 2.41 12.88
C TYR A 170 16.89 1.44 13.47
N GLY A 171 16.36 0.49 12.71
CA GLY A 171 15.51 -0.58 13.22
C GLY A 171 16.27 -1.44 14.22
N GLN A 172 15.72 -1.64 15.44
CA GLN A 172 16.33 -2.42 16.51
C GLN A 172 15.29 -3.31 17.16
N ALA A 173 15.71 -4.53 17.50
CA ALA A 173 14.95 -5.42 18.36
C ALA A 173 15.29 -5.10 19.81
N GLN A 174 14.29 -4.78 20.62
CA GLN A 174 14.44 -4.57 22.06
C GLN A 174 13.60 -5.61 22.80
N GLN A 175 14.19 -6.17 23.86
CA GLN A 175 13.48 -7.06 24.77
C GLN A 175 12.96 -6.22 25.93
N HIS A 176 11.65 -6.24 26.14
CA HIS A 176 11.00 -5.62 27.28
C HIS A 176 10.17 -6.67 28.00
N GLN A 177 10.60 -7.05 29.21
CA GLN A 177 10.04 -8.20 29.95
C GLN A 177 10.09 -9.47 29.06
N ASP A 178 8.95 -10.12 28.81
CA ASP A 178 8.82 -11.31 27.95
C ASP A 178 8.45 -10.98 26.50
N LEU A 179 8.45 -9.70 26.11
CA LEU A 179 8.03 -9.26 24.79
C LEU A 179 9.20 -8.74 23.96
N HIS A 180 9.37 -9.28 22.75
CA HIS A 180 10.31 -8.76 21.76
C HIS A 180 9.65 -7.67 20.91
N LEU A 181 10.16 -6.45 21.02
CA LEU A 181 9.65 -5.29 20.31
C LEU A 181 10.63 -4.86 19.23
N CYS A 182 10.09 -4.59 18.05
CA CYS A 182 10.85 -4.07 16.93
C CYS A 182 10.51 -2.61 16.71
N ARG A 183 11.47 -1.71 16.90
CA ARG A 183 11.27 -0.26 16.75
C ARG A 183 12.45 0.46 16.12
N VAL A 184 12.21 1.67 15.61
CA VAL A 184 13.29 2.57 15.11
C VAL A 184 13.85 3.36 16.28
N VAL A 185 15.15 3.23 16.53
CA VAL A 185 15.85 3.90 17.62
C VAL A 185 16.90 4.82 17.04
N PHE A 186 16.65 6.13 17.12
CA PHE A 186 17.63 7.14 16.71
C PHE A 186 18.69 7.36 17.80
N PRO A 187 19.90 7.85 17.42
CA PRO A 187 20.95 8.19 18.40
C PRO A 187 20.44 9.16 19.47
N ARG A 188 20.83 8.92 20.72
CA ARG A 188 20.32 9.66 21.91
C ARG A 188 20.42 11.19 21.79
N VAL A 189 21.52 11.69 21.21
CA VAL A 189 21.80 13.14 21.09
C VAL A 189 20.76 13.89 20.26
N VAL A 190 20.13 13.21 19.26
CA VAL A 190 19.20 13.84 18.31
C VAL A 190 17.84 13.13 18.28
N SER A 191 17.55 12.28 19.26
CA SER A 191 16.45 11.32 19.20
C SER A 191 15.06 11.94 19.01
N ARG A 192 14.73 13.01 19.75
CA ARG A 192 13.42 13.68 19.64
C ARG A 192 13.27 14.43 18.31
N ALA A 193 14.24 15.27 17.97
CA ALA A 193 14.22 16.05 16.73
C ALA A 193 14.25 15.15 15.49
N ALA A 194 15.09 14.10 15.51
CA ALA A 194 15.17 13.15 14.40
C ALA A 194 13.87 12.36 14.20
N ARG A 195 13.21 11.92 15.27
CA ARG A 195 11.89 11.29 15.21
C ARG A 195 10.81 12.22 14.67
N GLY A 196 10.75 13.45 15.23
CA GLY A 196 9.80 14.45 14.76
C GLY A 196 9.98 14.81 13.29
N ALA A 197 11.23 15.03 12.86
CA ALA A 197 11.56 15.28 11.46
C ALA A 197 11.22 14.09 10.56
N HIS A 198 11.50 12.85 11.01
CA HIS A 198 11.16 11.65 10.29
C HIS A 198 9.64 11.51 10.07
N ASN A 199 8.84 11.71 11.12
CA ASN A 199 7.39 11.70 11.05
C ASN A 199 6.85 12.79 10.13
N LEU A 200 7.44 13.99 10.16
CA LEU A 200 7.08 15.08 9.25
C LEU A 200 7.38 14.73 7.80
N VAL A 201 8.56 14.17 7.51
CA VAL A 201 8.91 13.67 6.17
C VAL A 201 7.93 12.59 5.70
N GLN A 202 7.55 11.67 6.59
CA GLN A 202 6.57 10.63 6.28
C GLN A 202 5.21 11.22 5.89
N VAL A 203 4.71 12.21 6.62
CA VAL A 203 3.43 12.86 6.30
C VAL A 203 3.54 13.69 5.02
N VAL A 204 4.60 14.48 4.86
CA VAL A 204 4.73 15.38 3.70
C VAL A 204 5.01 14.60 2.42
N LEU A 205 6.09 13.81 2.39
CA LEU A 205 6.51 13.10 1.19
C LEU A 205 5.77 11.78 0.96
N GLY A 206 5.35 11.13 2.04
CA GLY A 206 4.62 9.86 1.96
C GLY A 206 3.12 10.03 1.71
N PHE A 207 2.51 11.14 2.12
CA PHE A 207 1.06 11.33 1.98
C PHE A 207 0.69 12.65 1.29
N ALA A 208 1.08 13.82 1.83
CA ALA A 208 0.54 15.11 1.39
C ALA A 208 0.89 15.43 -0.06
N VAL A 209 2.15 15.29 -0.46
CA VAL A 209 2.61 15.55 -1.84
C VAL A 209 1.97 14.57 -2.84
N PRO A 210 2.04 13.24 -2.65
CA PRO A 210 1.32 12.29 -3.49
C PRO A 210 -0.18 12.57 -3.60
N PHE A 211 -0.83 12.87 -2.50
CA PHE A 211 -2.25 13.18 -2.47
C PHE A 211 -2.60 14.44 -3.29
N LEU A 212 -1.84 15.52 -3.14
CA LEU A 212 -2.05 16.76 -3.91
C LEU A 212 -1.86 16.53 -5.41
N VAL A 213 -0.86 15.74 -5.81
CA VAL A 213 -0.66 15.37 -7.21
C VAL A 213 -1.83 14.55 -7.74
N MET A 214 -2.25 13.52 -7.01
CA MET A 214 -3.41 12.70 -7.39
C MET A 214 -4.69 13.54 -7.49
N ALA A 215 -4.98 14.39 -6.49
CA ALA A 215 -6.15 15.26 -6.48
C ALA A 215 -6.16 16.23 -7.68
N SER A 216 -5.01 16.82 -8.01
CA SER A 216 -4.85 17.70 -9.16
C SER A 216 -5.09 16.96 -10.48
N CYS A 217 -4.51 15.77 -10.64
CA CYS A 217 -4.72 14.92 -11.82
C CYS A 217 -6.19 14.56 -12.00
N TYR A 218 -6.86 14.11 -10.94
CA TYR A 218 -8.27 13.72 -11.04
C TYR A 218 -9.21 14.90 -11.18
N ALA A 219 -8.90 16.05 -10.60
CA ALA A 219 -9.66 17.29 -10.85
C ALA A 219 -9.59 17.70 -12.32
N ALA A 220 -8.40 17.61 -12.94
CA ALA A 220 -8.24 17.91 -14.37
C ALA A 220 -8.97 16.89 -15.26
N VAL A 221 -8.85 15.60 -14.97
CA VAL A 221 -9.59 14.52 -15.65
C VAL A 221 -11.10 14.73 -15.50
N ALA A 222 -11.58 15.10 -14.31
CA ALA A 222 -12.98 15.40 -14.06
C ALA A 222 -13.49 16.55 -14.92
N ARG A 223 -12.76 17.67 -14.98
CA ARG A 223 -13.12 18.82 -15.82
C ARG A 223 -13.25 18.44 -17.29
N THR A 224 -12.28 17.68 -17.82
CA THR A 224 -12.29 17.23 -19.21
C THR A 224 -13.46 16.29 -19.51
N LEU A 225 -13.74 15.35 -18.64
CA LEU A 225 -14.83 14.37 -18.82
C LEU A 225 -16.22 15.00 -18.64
N LEU A 226 -16.37 15.98 -17.75
CA LEU A 226 -17.62 16.72 -17.57
C LEU A 226 -17.94 17.63 -18.79
N ALA A 227 -16.91 18.16 -19.43
CA ALA A 227 -17.05 18.94 -20.68
C ALA A 227 -17.46 18.03 -21.86
N ALA A 228 -17.17 16.74 -21.82
CA ALA A 228 -17.60 15.79 -22.85
C ALA A 228 -19.10 15.44 -22.69
N ARG A 229 -19.87 15.53 -23.79
CA ARG A 229 -21.33 15.31 -23.81
C ARG A 229 -21.77 13.85 -23.64
N SER A 230 -20.86 12.88 -23.54
CA SER A 230 -21.14 11.45 -23.45
C SER A 230 -21.46 10.99 -22.02
N ALA A 231 -22.38 10.04 -21.85
CA ALA A 231 -22.77 9.49 -20.54
C ALA A 231 -21.74 8.50 -19.95
N GLN A 232 -20.97 7.81 -20.77
CA GLN A 232 -19.97 6.82 -20.35
C GLN A 232 -18.83 7.38 -19.49
N PRO A 233 -18.27 8.57 -19.77
CA PRO A 233 -17.22 9.15 -18.94
C PRO A 233 -17.65 9.46 -17.51
N ARG A 234 -18.93 9.77 -17.27
CA ARG A 234 -19.44 10.09 -15.91
C ARG A 234 -19.43 8.90 -14.96
N ARG A 235 -19.58 7.66 -15.46
CA ARG A 235 -19.49 6.45 -14.64
C ARG A 235 -18.07 6.22 -14.18
N THR A 236 -17.11 6.32 -15.09
CA THR A 236 -15.67 6.19 -14.79
C THR A 236 -15.23 7.25 -13.77
N LEU A 237 -15.66 8.51 -13.94
CA LEU A 237 -15.36 9.58 -13.01
C LEU A 237 -15.86 9.30 -11.59
N ARG A 238 -17.14 8.87 -11.45
CA ARG A 238 -17.70 8.54 -10.13
C ARG A 238 -16.90 7.49 -9.39
N VAL A 239 -16.44 6.49 -10.11
CA VAL A 239 -15.67 5.41 -9.51
C VAL A 239 -14.27 5.88 -9.13
N LEU A 240 -13.60 6.70 -9.97
CA LEU A 240 -12.31 7.30 -9.63
C LEU A 240 -12.40 8.22 -8.40
N LEU A 241 -13.47 9.02 -8.31
CA LEU A 241 -13.72 9.86 -7.14
C LEU A 241 -13.97 9.03 -5.88
N ALA A 242 -14.80 7.98 -5.97
CA ALA A 242 -15.03 7.08 -4.84
C ALA A 242 -13.73 6.44 -4.34
N LEU A 243 -12.84 6.07 -5.25
CA LEU A 243 -11.49 5.57 -5.01
C LEU A 243 -10.68 6.52 -4.13
N VAL A 244 -10.53 7.75 -4.61
CA VAL A 244 -9.75 8.77 -3.90
C VAL A 244 -10.38 9.05 -2.53
N LEU A 245 -11.71 9.13 -2.45
CA LEU A 245 -12.40 9.36 -1.17
C LEU A 245 -12.17 8.24 -0.16
N VAL A 246 -12.26 6.97 -0.57
CA VAL A 246 -11.99 5.83 0.30
C VAL A 246 -10.53 5.82 0.74
N PHE A 247 -9.62 6.07 -0.20
CA PHE A 247 -8.20 6.16 0.10
C PHE A 247 -7.88 7.26 1.11
N VAL A 248 -8.45 8.46 0.93
CA VAL A 248 -8.31 9.58 1.87
C VAL A 248 -8.90 9.23 3.22
N ALA A 249 -10.11 8.66 3.26
CA ALA A 249 -10.78 8.29 4.49
C ALA A 249 -9.98 7.29 5.34
N LEU A 250 -9.24 6.39 4.70
CA LEU A 250 -8.40 5.40 5.40
C LEU A 250 -7.06 5.99 5.84
N GLN A 251 -6.42 6.82 5.03
CA GLN A 251 -5.06 7.29 5.28
C GLN A 251 -5.00 8.61 6.05
N LEU A 252 -5.91 9.56 5.79
CA LEU A 252 -5.87 10.88 6.40
C LEU A 252 -5.91 10.85 7.93
N PRO A 253 -6.77 10.05 8.60
CA PRO A 253 -6.77 9.97 10.05
C PRO A 253 -5.41 9.58 10.63
N HIS A 254 -4.76 8.55 10.05
CA HIS A 254 -3.44 8.13 10.48
C HIS A 254 -2.38 9.21 10.25
N SER A 255 -2.38 9.84 9.07
CA SER A 255 -1.43 10.92 8.75
C SER A 255 -1.57 12.11 9.70
N LEU A 256 -2.81 12.46 10.12
CA LEU A 256 -3.05 13.50 11.11
C LEU A 256 -2.50 13.11 12.49
N MET A 257 -2.65 11.84 12.90
CA MET A 257 -2.08 11.36 14.17
C MET A 257 -0.55 11.34 14.15
N VAL A 258 0.07 10.95 13.03
CA VAL A 258 1.53 11.02 12.85
C VAL A 258 2.01 12.48 12.87
N LEU A 259 1.28 13.41 12.25
CA LEU A 259 1.60 14.84 12.29
C LEU A 259 1.49 15.40 13.70
N LEU A 260 0.47 15.03 14.46
CA LEU A 260 0.33 15.42 15.87
C LEU A 260 1.51 14.91 16.70
N ASN A 261 1.92 13.66 16.50
CA ASN A 261 3.08 13.07 17.15
C ASN A 261 4.39 13.80 16.76
N ALA A 262 4.54 14.19 15.48
CA ALA A 262 5.67 15.00 15.04
C ALA A 262 5.70 16.37 15.72
N ALA A 263 4.56 17.05 15.81
CA ALA A 263 4.44 18.36 16.45
C ALA A 263 4.79 18.30 17.95
N GLU A 264 4.30 17.27 18.66
CA GLU A 264 4.65 17.03 20.07
C GLU A 264 6.16 16.85 20.26
N LEU A 265 6.78 16.01 19.44
CA LEU A 265 8.22 15.74 19.52
C LEU A 265 9.08 16.99 19.20
N LEU A 266 8.68 17.79 18.21
CA LEU A 266 9.43 18.98 17.78
C LEU A 266 9.19 20.19 18.70
N ALA A 267 7.98 20.39 19.18
CA ALA A 267 7.63 21.50 20.07
C ALA A 267 7.88 21.19 21.55
N SER A 268 8.33 19.96 21.89
CA SER A 268 8.52 19.51 23.26
C SER A 268 7.29 19.72 24.15
N TRP A 269 6.11 19.49 23.58
CA TRP A 269 4.84 19.68 24.27
C TRP A 269 4.59 18.51 25.23
N GLU A 270 4.33 18.83 26.50
CA GLU A 270 3.98 17.83 27.51
C GLU A 270 2.49 17.51 27.46
N MET A 271 2.16 16.25 27.18
CA MET A 271 0.79 15.74 27.22
C MET A 271 0.46 15.15 28.57
N SER A 272 -0.78 15.34 29.03
CA SER A 272 -1.30 14.59 30.19
C SER A 272 -1.33 13.08 29.89
N CYS A 273 -1.32 12.24 30.93
CA CYS A 273 -1.39 10.80 30.78
C CYS A 273 -2.62 10.34 29.99
N ALA A 274 -3.79 10.98 30.23
CA ALA A 274 -5.02 10.70 29.49
C ALA A 274 -4.89 11.01 27.99
N GLN A 275 -4.31 12.16 27.64
CA GLN A 275 -4.08 12.55 26.25
C GLN A 275 -3.08 11.61 25.56
N SER A 276 -1.99 11.23 26.24
CA SER A 276 -1.00 10.28 25.72
C SER A 276 -1.63 8.90 25.46
N ARG A 277 -2.48 8.39 26.36
CA ARG A 277 -3.23 7.13 26.17
C ARG A 277 -4.16 7.21 24.96
N LEU A 278 -4.92 8.30 24.82
CA LEU A 278 -5.83 8.50 23.70
C LEU A 278 -5.09 8.58 22.36
N LYS A 279 -3.97 9.31 22.32
CA LYS A 279 -3.09 9.40 21.14
C LYS A 279 -2.60 8.03 20.72
N ASP A 280 -2.07 7.23 21.64
CA ASP A 280 -1.55 5.89 21.36
C ASP A 280 -2.63 4.97 20.81
N LEU A 281 -3.82 4.99 21.43
CA LEU A 281 -4.97 4.23 20.94
C LEU A 281 -5.38 4.66 19.53
N ALA A 282 -5.44 5.98 19.29
CA ALA A 282 -5.78 6.53 17.98
C ALA A 282 -4.73 6.14 16.91
N LEU A 283 -3.44 6.17 17.22
CA LEU A 283 -2.37 5.72 16.32
C LEU A 283 -2.53 4.24 15.95
N VAL A 284 -2.84 3.36 16.90
CA VAL A 284 -3.06 1.93 16.64
C VAL A 284 -4.25 1.71 15.73
N VAL A 285 -5.40 2.31 16.05
CA VAL A 285 -6.64 2.10 15.29
C VAL A 285 -6.52 2.70 13.88
N THR A 286 -6.04 3.94 13.79
CA THR A 286 -5.88 4.61 12.48
C THR A 286 -4.80 3.97 11.62
N GLY A 287 -3.74 3.41 12.24
CA GLY A 287 -2.71 2.64 11.55
C GLY A 287 -3.27 1.37 10.91
N GLY A 288 -4.03 0.58 11.67
CA GLY A 288 -4.71 -0.60 11.14
C GLY A 288 -5.70 -0.28 10.00
N LEU A 289 -6.43 0.85 10.11
CA LEU A 289 -7.29 1.32 9.02
C LEU A 289 -6.49 1.72 7.78
N ALA A 290 -5.35 2.40 7.95
CA ALA A 290 -4.49 2.79 6.85
C ALA A 290 -3.91 1.57 6.11
N ASP A 291 -3.60 0.49 6.83
CA ASP A 291 -3.07 -0.75 6.25
C ASP A 291 -4.10 -1.49 5.36
N LEU A 292 -5.42 -1.27 5.55
CA LEU A 292 -6.47 -1.82 4.68
C LEU A 292 -6.30 -1.42 3.21
N ARG A 293 -5.55 -0.35 2.91
CA ARG A 293 -5.31 0.11 1.53
C ARG A 293 -4.74 -0.98 0.63
N CYS A 294 -3.87 -1.86 1.15
CA CYS A 294 -3.25 -2.92 0.36
C CYS A 294 -4.27 -3.97 -0.13
N CYS A 295 -5.39 -4.15 0.57
CA CYS A 295 -6.48 -5.02 0.15
C CYS A 295 -7.47 -4.33 -0.80
N LEU A 296 -7.52 -3.00 -0.80
CA LEU A 296 -8.45 -2.24 -1.63
C LEU A 296 -8.02 -2.17 -3.09
N ASN A 297 -6.73 -2.17 -3.37
CA ASN A 297 -6.20 -2.07 -4.73
C ASN A 297 -6.83 -3.12 -5.68
N PRO A 298 -6.85 -4.42 -5.36
CA PRO A 298 -7.51 -5.44 -6.19
C PRO A 298 -9.01 -5.22 -6.37
N VAL A 299 -9.69 -4.83 -5.29
CA VAL A 299 -11.14 -4.54 -5.30
C VAL A 299 -11.44 -3.42 -6.29
N LEU A 300 -10.62 -2.38 -6.27
CA LEU A 300 -10.76 -1.25 -7.16
C LEU A 300 -10.54 -1.63 -8.62
N TYR A 301 -9.58 -2.52 -8.91
CA TYR A 301 -9.38 -3.04 -10.28
C TYR A 301 -10.53 -3.91 -10.73
N ALA A 302 -11.13 -4.69 -9.83
CA ALA A 302 -12.31 -5.48 -10.13
C ALA A 302 -13.54 -4.62 -10.46
N PHE A 303 -13.74 -3.51 -9.75
CA PHE A 303 -14.87 -2.61 -10.02
C PHE A 303 -14.63 -1.66 -11.20
N LEU A 304 -13.39 -1.20 -11.40
CA LEU A 304 -13.04 -0.21 -12.42
C LEU A 304 -12.65 -0.81 -13.76
N GLY A 305 -11.96 -1.94 -13.77
CA GLY A 305 -11.35 -2.51 -14.95
C GLY A 305 -12.29 -3.50 -15.65
N GLN A 306 -13.02 -3.08 -16.69
CA GLN A 306 -13.75 -4.03 -17.55
C GLN A 306 -12.82 -5.12 -18.09
N ARG A 307 -11.55 -4.76 -18.40
CA ARG A 307 -10.52 -5.72 -18.82
C ARG A 307 -10.20 -6.71 -17.70
N PHE A 308 -9.99 -6.24 -16.48
CA PHE A 308 -9.66 -7.10 -15.34
C PHE A 308 -10.80 -8.07 -15.02
N ARG A 309 -12.06 -7.62 -15.06
CA ARG A 309 -13.22 -8.48 -14.87
C ARG A 309 -13.31 -9.57 -15.96
N ARG A 310 -13.05 -9.21 -17.21
CA ARG A 310 -13.03 -10.18 -18.32
C ARG A 310 -11.89 -11.20 -18.14
N GLU A 311 -10.71 -10.74 -17.74
CA GLU A 311 -9.55 -11.60 -17.49
C GLU A 311 -9.78 -12.54 -16.30
N LEU A 312 -10.39 -12.04 -15.21
CA LEU A 312 -10.84 -12.88 -14.09
C LEU A 312 -11.86 -13.92 -14.54
N TRP A 313 -12.86 -13.52 -15.32
CA TRP A 313 -13.86 -14.44 -15.81
C TRP A 313 -13.25 -15.53 -16.70
N LEU A 314 -12.33 -15.18 -17.58
CA LEU A 314 -11.59 -16.14 -18.41
C LEU A 314 -10.73 -17.09 -17.56
N LEU A 315 -10.13 -16.60 -16.47
CA LEU A 315 -9.33 -17.40 -15.55
C LEU A 315 -10.19 -18.44 -14.83
N PHE A 316 -11.38 -18.07 -14.38
CA PHE A 316 -12.33 -18.99 -13.73
C PHE A 316 -13.04 -19.92 -14.72
N SER A 317 -13.37 -19.44 -15.92
CA SER A 317 -13.98 -20.25 -16.98
C SER A 317 -12.99 -21.26 -17.55
N GLY A 318 -11.73 -20.86 -17.77
CA GLY A 318 -10.66 -21.75 -18.24
C GLY A 318 -10.30 -22.84 -17.23
N ALA A 319 -10.41 -22.57 -15.92
CA ALA A 319 -10.23 -23.57 -14.88
C ALA A 319 -11.38 -24.62 -14.84
N GLY A 320 -12.59 -24.24 -15.29
CA GLY A 320 -13.73 -25.16 -15.40
C GLY A 320 -13.66 -26.13 -16.58
N CYS A 321 -12.89 -25.81 -17.62
CA CYS A 321 -12.77 -26.67 -18.81
C CYS A 321 -11.71 -27.79 -18.69
N VAL A 322 -10.91 -27.83 -17.65
CA VAL A 322 -9.91 -28.89 -17.40
C VAL A 322 -10.56 -30.18 -16.86
N GLY A 323 -11.83 -30.12 -16.47
CA GLY A 323 -12.58 -31.27 -15.95
C GLY A 323 -13.49 -32.04 -16.95
N SER A 324 -13.60 -31.59 -18.21
CA SER A 324 -14.40 -32.30 -19.24
C SER A 324 -13.46 -33.17 -20.07
N LEU A 325 -13.43 -34.44 -19.73
CA LEU A 325 -12.88 -35.53 -20.54
C LEU A 325 -13.35 -35.40 -22.00
N GLU A 326 -12.41 -35.26 -22.91
CA GLU A 326 -12.63 -35.37 -24.35
C GLU A 326 -13.41 -36.66 -24.69
N PRO A 327 -14.50 -36.56 -25.44
CA PRO A 327 -14.93 -37.71 -26.20
C PRO A 327 -13.99 -37.82 -27.42
N ARG A 328 -13.21 -38.86 -27.41
CA ARG A 328 -12.33 -39.29 -28.49
C ARG A 328 -13.14 -39.53 -29.74
N CYS A 329 -13.27 -38.55 -30.60
CA CYS A 329 -13.73 -38.77 -31.97
C CYS A 329 -12.58 -39.37 -32.80
N SER A 330 -12.57 -40.69 -32.91
CA SER A 330 -11.79 -41.40 -33.91
C SER A 330 -12.43 -41.16 -35.28
N GLY A 331 -11.81 -40.37 -36.12
CA GLY A 331 -12.13 -40.26 -37.53
C GLY A 331 -12.40 -38.84 -38.04
N CYS A 332 -11.43 -37.95 -38.04
CA CYS A 332 -11.45 -36.78 -38.91
C CYS A 332 -10.05 -36.52 -39.50
N PRO A 333 -9.95 -36.25 -40.80
CA PRO A 333 -8.67 -36.00 -41.45
C PRO A 333 -8.12 -34.59 -41.09
N SER A 334 -6.81 -34.54 -40.96
CA SER A 334 -6.00 -33.37 -40.65
C SER A 334 -6.35 -32.15 -41.53
N PRO A 335 -6.70 -30.98 -40.96
CA PRO A 335 -6.72 -29.74 -41.70
C PRO A 335 -5.40 -28.97 -41.51
N ARG A 336 -4.88 -28.58 -42.68
CA ARG A 336 -3.79 -27.63 -42.88
C ARG A 336 -3.94 -26.36 -42.00
N ARG A 337 -2.80 -25.92 -41.46
CA ARG A 337 -2.62 -24.56 -40.89
C ARG A 337 -3.32 -23.49 -41.72
N ARG A 338 -4.28 -22.80 -41.14
CA ARG A 338 -4.66 -21.44 -41.50
C ARG A 338 -4.97 -20.64 -40.24
N THR A 339 -4.13 -19.64 -40.04
CA THR A 339 -4.30 -18.45 -39.17
C THR A 339 -5.64 -17.79 -39.47
N SER A 340 -6.54 -17.80 -38.51
CA SER A 340 -7.50 -16.70 -38.28
C SER A 340 -8.33 -16.98 -37.01
N LEU A 341 -7.91 -16.39 -35.91
CA LEU A 341 -8.72 -16.23 -34.70
C LEU A 341 -9.61 -15.00 -34.91
N SER A 342 -10.67 -15.14 -35.66
CA SER A 342 -11.69 -14.07 -35.71
C SER A 342 -13.02 -14.67 -36.20
N SER A 343 -13.68 -15.41 -35.34
CA SER A 343 -15.14 -15.64 -35.43
C SER A 343 -15.65 -16.48 -34.25
N CYS A 344 -15.72 -15.85 -33.08
CA CYS A 344 -16.57 -16.27 -31.96
C CYS A 344 -17.04 -15.03 -31.16
N LEU A 345 -17.46 -14.00 -31.87
CA LEU A 345 -18.05 -12.80 -31.28
C LEU A 345 -19.17 -12.28 -32.17
N ASP A 346 -20.20 -13.10 -32.35
CA ASP A 346 -21.53 -12.63 -32.77
C ASP A 346 -22.54 -13.68 -32.29
N VAL A 347 -23.09 -13.50 -31.11
CA VAL A 347 -24.45 -13.78 -30.67
C VAL A 347 -24.64 -13.15 -29.29
N GLU A 348 -25.50 -12.09 -29.25
CA GLU A 348 -26.15 -11.38 -28.14
C GLU A 348 -25.28 -10.66 -27.08
#